data_1d765ce5bcc77efc7faf0cd518c28a85
#
_entry.id   1d765ce5bcc77efc7faf0cd518c28a85
#
_cell.length_a   1.000
_cell.length_b   1.000
_cell.length_c   1.000
_cell.angle_alpha   90.00
_cell.angle_beta   90.00
_cell.angle_gamma   90.00
#
_symmetry.space_group_name_H-M   'P 1'
#
loop_
_entity.id
_entity.type
_entity.pdbx_description
1 polymer ?
#
loop_
_entity_poly.entity_id
_entity_poly.type
_entity_poly.pdbx_seq_one_letter_code
_entity_poly.pdbx_strand_id
1 'polypeptide(L)'
;MASASSSIVINQPVDKVFGYITNVANHTAWQAGILSATITPAGPVAVGSIYHYTTEVMGRKYETQTQVSGFELNKKWATKTVGVPRSVETVYLFEAIGNTTRLTISMDLTGGYPAAAEGMVKAQMQKSFDEQGQRLKKILEK
;
A
#
# COMPACT_ATOMS: atom_id res chain seq x y z
N MET A 1 -12.13 17.93 -4.22
CA MET A 1 -11.43 16.68 -4.52
C MET A 1 -11.30 15.87 -3.25
N ALA A 2 -11.73 14.64 -3.29
CA ALA A 2 -11.60 13.77 -2.14
C ALA A 2 -10.31 12.98 -2.21
N SER A 3 -9.62 12.88 -1.09
CA SER A 3 -8.45 12.03 -0.96
C SER A 3 -8.43 11.43 0.44
N ALA A 4 -7.83 10.27 0.57
CA ALA A 4 -7.60 9.65 1.86
C ALA A 4 -6.10 9.59 2.09
N SER A 5 -5.65 9.90 3.30
CA SER A 5 -4.24 9.81 3.64
C SER A 5 -4.06 9.55 5.12
N SER A 6 -2.97 8.88 5.45
CA SER A 6 -2.58 8.59 6.83
C SER A 6 -1.08 8.67 6.94
N SER A 7 -0.59 9.25 8.02
CA SER A 7 0.85 9.33 8.31
C SER A 7 1.14 8.67 9.64
N ILE A 8 2.28 7.99 9.71
CA ILE A 8 2.76 7.38 10.94
C ILE A 8 4.27 7.45 10.97
N VAL A 9 4.83 7.63 12.17
CA VAL A 9 6.28 7.59 12.36
C VAL A 9 6.65 6.20 12.88
N ILE A 10 7.57 5.55 12.17
CA ILE A 10 8.09 4.23 12.52
C ILE A 10 9.52 4.39 12.97
N ASN A 11 9.83 3.85 14.15
CA ASN A 11 11.17 3.99 14.76
C ASN A 11 12.16 3.00 14.17
N GLN A 12 12.41 3.14 12.86
CA GLN A 12 13.39 2.37 12.10
C GLN A 12 13.91 3.23 10.95
N PRO A 13 15.15 2.98 10.48
CA PRO A 13 15.70 3.73 9.34
C PRO A 13 14.89 3.55 8.07
N VAL A 14 14.92 4.55 7.19
CA VAL A 14 14.10 4.56 5.98
C VAL A 14 14.39 3.39 5.05
N ASP A 15 15.63 2.99 4.91
CA ASP A 15 16.00 1.85 4.05
C ASP A 15 15.39 0.54 4.54
N LYS A 16 15.31 0.37 5.85
CA LYS A 16 14.70 -0.81 6.45
C LYS A 16 13.19 -0.84 6.26
N VAL A 17 12.53 0.32 6.49
CA VAL A 17 11.09 0.45 6.31
C VAL A 17 10.71 0.25 4.85
N PHE A 18 11.40 0.93 3.95
CA PHE A 18 11.14 0.83 2.51
C PHE A 18 11.34 -0.59 2.00
N GLY A 19 12.45 -1.22 2.37
CA GLY A 19 12.75 -2.59 1.95
C GLY A 19 11.73 -3.60 2.43
N TYR A 20 11.24 -3.44 3.65
CA TYR A 20 10.23 -4.33 4.20
C TYR A 20 8.90 -4.19 3.46
N ILE A 21 8.45 -2.96 3.23
CA ILE A 21 7.14 -2.69 2.62
C ILE A 21 7.08 -3.12 1.16
N THR A 22 8.14 -2.90 0.40
CA THR A 22 8.16 -3.25 -1.02
C THR A 22 8.41 -4.73 -1.28
N ASN A 23 8.91 -5.47 -0.31
CA ASN A 23 9.21 -6.89 -0.48
C ASN A 23 7.92 -7.73 -0.47
N VAL A 24 7.64 -8.39 -1.59
CA VAL A 24 6.44 -9.19 -1.77
C VAL A 24 6.28 -10.29 -0.69
N ALA A 25 7.37 -10.83 -0.21
CA ALA A 25 7.35 -11.89 0.81
C ALA A 25 6.71 -11.41 2.13
N ASN A 26 6.69 -10.11 2.37
CA ASN A 26 6.14 -9.55 3.60
C ASN A 26 4.68 -9.08 3.46
N HIS A 27 4.13 -9.06 2.26
CA HIS A 27 2.79 -8.49 2.02
C HIS A 27 1.69 -9.24 2.77
N THR A 28 1.82 -10.56 2.94
CA THR A 28 0.83 -11.33 3.70
C THR A 28 0.84 -10.99 5.19
N ALA A 29 1.93 -10.41 5.69
CA ALA A 29 2.06 -10.07 7.10
C ALA A 29 1.41 -8.74 7.47
N TRP A 30 1.45 -7.75 6.56
CA TRP A 30 0.97 -6.41 6.90
C TRP A 30 -0.26 -5.94 6.12
N GLN A 31 -0.60 -6.61 5.01
CA GLN A 31 -1.83 -6.30 4.28
C GLN A 31 -2.93 -7.27 4.68
N ALA A 32 -4.08 -6.71 5.06
CA ALA A 32 -5.20 -7.53 5.53
C ALA A 32 -5.82 -8.34 4.39
N GLY A 33 -6.17 -9.61 4.69
CA GLY A 33 -6.90 -10.47 3.76
C GLY A 33 -6.08 -11.09 2.65
N ILE A 34 -4.78 -10.85 2.59
CA ILE A 34 -3.92 -11.44 1.57
C ILE A 34 -3.41 -12.80 2.03
N LEU A 35 -3.78 -13.85 1.29
CA LEU A 35 -3.38 -15.22 1.59
C LEU A 35 -2.03 -15.58 0.97
N SER A 36 -1.75 -15.06 -0.24
CA SER A 36 -0.49 -15.28 -0.91
C SER A 36 -0.15 -14.12 -1.80
N ALA A 37 1.14 -13.90 -2.03
CA ALA A 37 1.63 -12.81 -2.87
C ALA A 37 2.88 -13.25 -3.63
N THR A 38 2.91 -12.95 -4.93
CA THR A 38 4.07 -13.17 -5.78
C THR A 38 4.31 -11.93 -6.62
N ILE A 39 5.47 -11.86 -7.28
CA ILE A 39 5.82 -10.72 -8.12
C ILE A 39 6.36 -11.20 -9.48
N THR A 40 5.99 -10.50 -10.54
CA THR A 40 6.54 -10.74 -11.88
C THR A 40 7.02 -9.41 -12.48
N PRO A 41 8.18 -9.39 -13.16
CA PRO A 41 9.16 -10.48 -13.21
C PRO A 41 9.82 -10.72 -11.85
N ALA A 42 10.34 -11.91 -11.63
CA ALA A 42 11.07 -12.23 -10.41
C ALA A 42 12.32 -11.34 -10.33
N GLY A 43 12.64 -10.87 -9.12
CA GLY A 43 13.79 -10.02 -8.91
C GLY A 43 13.43 -8.71 -8.21
N PRO A 44 14.31 -7.70 -8.30
CA PRO A 44 14.07 -6.43 -7.61
C PRO A 44 12.81 -5.72 -8.10
N VAL A 45 12.10 -5.08 -7.19
CA VAL A 45 10.91 -4.29 -7.49
C VAL A 45 11.30 -3.06 -8.29
N ALA A 46 10.53 -2.77 -9.33
CA ALA A 46 10.74 -1.60 -10.18
C ALA A 46 9.41 -1.17 -10.78
N VAL A 47 9.38 0.01 -11.41
CA VAL A 47 8.20 0.44 -12.15
C VAL A 47 7.85 -0.60 -13.19
N GLY A 48 6.60 -0.99 -13.25
CA GLY A 48 6.12 -2.03 -14.15
C GLY A 48 6.02 -3.41 -13.53
N SER A 49 6.67 -3.64 -12.39
CA SER A 49 6.53 -4.91 -11.65
C SER A 49 5.07 -5.13 -11.28
N ILE A 50 4.61 -6.37 -11.32
CA ILE A 50 3.24 -6.71 -10.99
C ILE A 50 3.22 -7.68 -9.81
N TYR A 51 2.52 -7.27 -8.75
CA TYR A 51 2.23 -8.14 -7.62
C TYR A 51 0.96 -8.93 -7.91
N HIS A 52 1.02 -10.23 -7.69
CA HIS A 52 -0.14 -11.12 -7.83
C HIS A 52 -0.58 -11.54 -6.45
N TYR A 53 -1.80 -11.19 -6.07
CA TYR A 53 -2.34 -11.50 -4.76
C TYR A 53 -3.50 -12.47 -4.85
N THR A 54 -3.54 -13.43 -3.91
CA THR A 54 -4.76 -14.17 -3.63
C THR A 54 -5.32 -13.58 -2.35
N THR A 55 -6.52 -13.01 -2.45
CA THR A 55 -7.17 -12.28 -1.36
C THR A 55 -8.44 -13.02 -0.95
N GLU A 56 -8.71 -13.10 0.34
CA GLU A 56 -9.96 -13.67 0.85
C GLU A 56 -10.82 -12.56 1.44
N VAL A 57 -12.06 -12.46 0.96
CA VAL A 57 -13.05 -11.52 1.47
C VAL A 57 -14.34 -12.29 1.70
N MET A 58 -14.82 -12.29 2.94
CA MET A 58 -16.10 -12.93 3.33
C MET A 58 -16.16 -14.40 2.89
N GLY A 59 -15.06 -15.14 3.05
CA GLY A 59 -14.96 -16.56 2.71
C GLY A 59 -14.75 -16.86 1.24
N ARG A 60 -14.66 -15.83 0.39
CA ARG A 60 -14.40 -16.01 -1.04
C ARG A 60 -12.99 -15.58 -1.39
N LYS A 61 -12.35 -16.34 -2.27
CA LYS A 61 -11.01 -16.03 -2.74
C LYS A 61 -11.07 -15.30 -4.08
N TYR A 62 -10.26 -14.24 -4.18
CA TYR A 62 -10.13 -13.45 -5.39
C TYR A 62 -8.67 -13.34 -5.76
N GLU A 63 -8.39 -13.38 -7.06
CA GLU A 63 -7.06 -13.10 -7.57
C GLU A 63 -7.03 -11.67 -8.06
N THR A 64 -6.08 -10.88 -7.59
CA THR A 64 -5.90 -9.50 -7.99
C THR A 64 -4.47 -9.25 -8.41
N GLN A 65 -4.27 -8.26 -9.28
CA GLN A 65 -2.94 -7.85 -9.73
C GLN A 65 -2.78 -6.36 -9.45
N THR A 66 -1.62 -6.01 -8.94
CA THR A 66 -1.28 -4.63 -8.61
C THR A 66 0.05 -4.29 -9.25
N GLN A 67 0.05 -3.28 -10.11
CA GLN A 67 1.25 -2.86 -10.82
C GLN A 67 1.93 -1.71 -10.07
N VAL A 68 3.26 -1.75 -10.02
CA VAL A 68 4.04 -0.66 -9.49
C VAL A 68 4.04 0.47 -10.52
N SER A 69 3.41 1.59 -10.17
CA SER A 69 3.30 2.76 -11.04
C SER A 69 4.32 3.84 -10.72
N GLY A 70 4.94 3.79 -9.54
CA GLY A 70 6.01 4.70 -9.15
C GLY A 70 6.97 4.02 -8.20
N PHE A 71 8.25 4.29 -8.37
CA PHE A 71 9.30 3.70 -7.54
C PHE A 71 10.49 4.64 -7.46
N GLU A 72 10.77 5.14 -6.27
CA GLU A 72 11.97 5.91 -5.96
C GLU A 72 12.56 5.33 -4.68
N LEU A 73 13.77 4.81 -4.77
CA LEU A 73 14.41 4.11 -3.66
C LEU A 73 14.38 4.95 -2.37
N ASN A 74 13.84 4.37 -1.30
CA ASN A 74 13.74 4.98 0.02
C ASN A 74 12.90 6.28 0.06
N LYS A 75 12.12 6.56 -0.97
CA LYS A 75 11.32 7.79 -1.05
C LYS A 75 9.87 7.55 -1.41
N LYS A 76 9.61 6.71 -2.42
CA LYS A 76 8.26 6.55 -2.95
C LYS A 76 8.04 5.15 -3.50
N TRP A 77 6.86 4.61 -3.20
CA TRP A 77 6.37 3.38 -3.80
C TRP A 77 4.89 3.59 -4.09
N ALA A 78 4.52 3.54 -5.35
CA ALA A 78 3.14 3.75 -5.77
C ALA A 78 2.66 2.55 -6.55
N THR A 79 1.42 2.16 -6.32
CA THR A 79 0.81 0.98 -6.94
C THR A 79 -0.60 1.29 -7.40
N LYS A 80 -1.06 0.55 -8.40
CA LYS A 80 -2.44 0.63 -8.86
C LYS A 80 -2.94 -0.76 -9.25
N THR A 81 -4.21 -1.02 -9.00
CA THR A 81 -4.83 -2.29 -9.35
C THR A 81 -5.00 -2.39 -10.85
N VAL A 82 -4.69 -3.56 -11.43
CA VAL A 82 -4.76 -3.82 -12.85
C VAL A 82 -6.00 -4.63 -13.17
N GLY A 83 -6.57 -4.42 -14.36
CA GLY A 83 -7.70 -5.21 -14.85
C GLY A 83 -9.05 -4.82 -14.29
N VAL A 84 -9.14 -3.66 -13.66
CA VAL A 84 -10.41 -3.13 -13.13
C VAL A 84 -10.80 -1.86 -13.90
N PRO A 85 -12.12 -1.57 -14.04
CA PRO A 85 -12.56 -0.38 -14.78
C PRO A 85 -12.05 0.94 -14.22
N ARG A 86 -11.84 0.99 -12.90
CA ARG A 86 -11.38 2.19 -12.21
C ARG A 86 -10.12 1.86 -11.43
N SER A 87 -8.99 2.16 -12.05
CA SER A 87 -7.69 1.93 -11.43
C SER A 87 -7.33 3.15 -10.57
N VAL A 88 -7.16 2.93 -9.28
CA VAL A 88 -6.81 3.99 -8.34
C VAL A 88 -5.39 3.74 -7.83
N GLU A 89 -4.57 4.78 -7.90
CA GLU A 89 -3.18 4.70 -7.44
C GLU A 89 -3.10 4.95 -5.94
N THR A 90 -2.42 4.04 -5.24
CA THR A 90 -2.09 4.23 -3.83
C THR A 90 -0.61 4.59 -3.74
N VAL A 91 -0.30 5.68 -3.05
CA VAL A 91 1.06 6.21 -2.96
C VAL A 91 1.57 6.07 -1.53
N TYR A 92 2.75 5.47 -1.40
CA TYR A 92 3.47 5.36 -0.14
C TYR A 92 4.69 6.27 -0.22
N LEU A 93 4.72 7.30 0.62
CA LEU A 93 5.83 8.24 0.70
C LEU A 93 6.63 7.99 1.97
N PHE A 94 7.94 8.00 1.83
CA PHE A 94 8.87 7.70 2.91
C PHE A 94 9.76 8.92 3.13
N GLU A 95 9.75 9.44 4.36
CA GLU A 95 10.58 10.58 4.73
C GLU A 95 11.49 10.17 5.88
N ALA A 96 12.79 10.30 5.70
CA ALA A 96 13.75 10.02 6.76
C ALA A 96 13.78 11.19 7.75
N ILE A 97 13.58 10.88 9.03
CA ILE A 97 13.66 11.84 10.11
C ILE A 97 14.70 11.28 11.10
N GLY A 98 15.98 11.63 10.87
CA GLY A 98 17.08 10.98 11.62
C GLY A 98 17.06 9.48 11.37
N ASN A 99 16.97 8.69 12.42
CA ASN A 99 16.94 7.23 12.36
C ASN A 99 15.50 6.68 12.36
N THR A 100 14.51 7.56 12.15
CA THR A 100 13.12 7.15 12.07
C THR A 100 12.57 7.48 10.69
N THR A 101 11.39 6.96 10.38
CA THR A 101 10.75 7.15 9.08
C THR A 101 9.32 7.62 9.28
N ARG A 102 8.94 8.71 8.58
CA ARG A 102 7.53 9.06 8.44
C ARG A 102 7.02 8.39 7.17
N LEU A 103 6.04 7.53 7.35
CA LEU A 103 5.35 6.87 6.25
C LEU A 103 4.00 7.55 6.05
N THR A 104 3.75 8.01 4.82
CA THR A 104 2.44 8.57 4.44
C THR A 104 1.83 7.70 3.35
N ILE A 105 0.63 7.20 3.59
CA ILE A 105 -0.13 6.40 2.63
C ILE A 105 -1.28 7.26 2.15
N SER A 106 -1.43 7.43 0.85
CA SER A 106 -2.47 8.28 0.29
C SER A 106 -3.07 7.71 -0.97
N MET A 107 -4.31 8.09 -1.24
CA MET A 107 -5.05 7.66 -2.42
C MET A 107 -5.95 8.81 -2.86
N ASP A 108 -5.94 9.14 -4.14
CA ASP A 108 -6.84 10.14 -4.73
C ASP A 108 -8.12 9.43 -5.16
N LEU A 109 -9.24 9.86 -4.59
CA LEU A 109 -10.55 9.27 -4.86
C LEU A 109 -11.34 10.01 -5.94
N THR A 110 -10.74 11.06 -6.51
CA THR A 110 -11.41 11.90 -7.52
C THR A 110 -11.77 11.09 -8.76
N GLY A 111 -13.04 11.17 -9.17
CA GLY A 111 -13.51 10.49 -10.39
C GLY A 111 -13.71 9.00 -10.26
N GLY A 112 -13.39 8.42 -9.12
CA GLY A 112 -13.51 6.98 -8.89
C GLY A 112 -14.86 6.53 -8.34
N TYR A 113 -15.62 7.45 -7.73
CA TYR A 113 -16.83 7.12 -7.01
C TYR A 113 -17.90 8.17 -7.17
N PRO A 114 -19.21 7.80 -7.05
CA PRO A 114 -20.27 8.79 -7.02
C PRO A 114 -20.10 9.76 -5.85
N ALA A 115 -20.49 11.01 -6.03
CA ALA A 115 -20.36 12.03 -4.99
C ALA A 115 -21.01 11.62 -3.67
N ALA A 116 -22.14 10.93 -3.74
CA ALA A 116 -22.85 10.49 -2.55
C ALA A 116 -22.09 9.43 -1.74
N ALA A 117 -21.23 8.64 -2.41
CA ALA A 117 -20.45 7.58 -1.76
C ALA A 117 -19.05 8.04 -1.35
N GLU A 118 -18.61 9.19 -1.84
CA GLU A 118 -17.23 9.66 -1.70
C GLU A 118 -16.79 9.80 -0.24
N GLY A 119 -17.64 10.40 0.59
CA GLY A 119 -17.34 10.57 2.01
C GLY A 119 -17.21 9.25 2.76
N MET A 120 -18.05 8.29 2.45
CA MET A 120 -18.00 6.96 3.07
C MET A 120 -16.74 6.20 2.64
N VAL A 121 -16.42 6.25 1.36
CA VAL A 121 -15.21 5.60 0.83
C VAL A 121 -13.97 6.23 1.44
N LYS A 122 -13.92 7.55 1.53
CA LYS A 122 -12.82 8.28 2.16
C LYS A 122 -12.61 7.83 3.60
N ALA A 123 -13.68 7.78 4.38
CA ALA A 123 -13.60 7.37 5.79
C ALA A 123 -13.09 5.93 5.92
N GLN A 124 -13.56 5.03 5.06
CA GLN A 124 -13.16 3.64 5.09
C GLN A 124 -11.69 3.46 4.69
N MET A 125 -11.23 4.17 3.66
CA MET A 125 -9.84 4.13 3.23
C MET A 125 -8.93 4.73 4.29
N GLN A 126 -9.34 5.83 4.92
CA GLN A 126 -8.60 6.46 6.01
C GLN A 126 -8.36 5.45 7.14
N LYS A 127 -9.42 4.75 7.55
CA LYS A 127 -9.33 3.73 8.58
C LYS A 127 -8.40 2.59 8.16
N SER A 128 -8.52 2.13 6.93
CA SER A 128 -7.67 1.06 6.39
C SER A 128 -6.19 1.44 6.42
N PHE A 129 -5.88 2.67 5.99
CA PHE A 129 -4.50 3.15 6.00
C PHE A 129 -3.96 3.31 7.42
N ASP A 130 -4.78 3.79 8.35
CA ASP A 130 -4.39 3.89 9.75
C ASP A 130 -4.07 2.51 10.32
N GLU A 131 -4.88 1.51 10.02
CA GLU A 131 -4.67 0.14 10.46
C GLU A 131 -3.40 -0.47 9.86
N GLN A 132 -3.16 -0.22 8.57
CA GLN A 132 -1.94 -0.67 7.90
C GLN A 132 -0.70 -0.05 8.56
N GLY A 133 -0.76 1.25 8.81
CA GLY A 133 0.34 1.97 9.46
C GLY A 133 0.64 1.42 10.84
N GLN A 134 -0.39 1.18 11.64
CA GLN A 134 -0.22 0.63 12.99
C GLN A 134 0.34 -0.79 12.95
N ARG A 135 -0.10 -1.59 12.00
CA ARG A 135 0.40 -2.96 11.83
C ARG A 135 1.87 -2.97 11.44
N LEU A 136 2.25 -2.11 10.50
CA LEU A 136 3.64 -1.95 10.08
C LEU A 136 4.52 -1.49 11.22
N LYS A 137 4.07 -0.51 11.99
CA LYS A 137 4.79 0.00 13.14
C LYS A 137 5.03 -1.11 14.15
N LYS A 138 4.01 -1.88 14.46
CA LYS A 138 4.11 -3.00 15.41
C LYS A 138 5.12 -4.06 14.95
N ILE A 139 5.11 -4.37 13.65
CA ILE A 139 6.03 -5.38 13.10
C ILE A 139 7.47 -4.86 13.10
N LEU A 140 7.67 -3.63 12.64
CA LEU A 140 9.01 -3.08 12.42
C LEU A 140 9.70 -2.61 13.70
N GLU A 141 8.94 -2.30 14.73
CA GLU A 141 9.50 -1.83 16.01
C GLU A 141 9.69 -2.93 17.04
N LYS A 142 9.51 -4.17 16.64
CA LYS A 142 9.78 -5.30 17.54
C LYS A 142 11.26 -5.39 17.90
#